data_866d94be2602067bbf72f9798df05fe6
#
_entry.id   866d94be2602067bbf72f9798df05fe6
#
_cell.length_a   1.000
_cell.length_b   1.000
_cell.length_c   1.000
_cell.angle_alpha   90.00
_cell.angle_beta   90.00
_cell.angle_gamma   90.00
#
_symmetry.space_group_name_H-M   'P 1'
#
loop_
_entity.id
_entity.type
_entity.pdbx_description
1 polymer ?
#
loop_
_entity_poly.entity_id
_entity_poly.type
_entity_poly.pdbx_seq_one_letter_code
_entity_poly.pdbx_strand_id
1 'polypeptide(L)'
;MRQNEGRGAVQDVHWLSGTRLAALLALAATLAGTLLWTGGVAAVGNDPNLQPIPDATGTFQTYTPNGSIDMTNPFFQALGTNGRTCATCHDLHDGWTITPADAQARFNATGGLDPLFRPNDGANSPNADVSTVSARRAAYSMLLTKGLVRVTLSPPPGAQFTVVAVDDPYNYATPDRLSLFRRPLPATNLPFLSAVMWDGRETLQQVTNANPQALQTDLMHQALDATLGHAQAAIAPTTQQLQQIVSFETGLFTAQKSDLAAGQLHAQGAGAGALNLSNQDFYIGINDPLGLNPRGTPFTPDAMTLYDAWTSLHSSAAAPYTGARASVARGEAIFNSKPIRITGVGGLNDVLGQPVIVGTCTTCHNTPNVGNHSVAAPLNIGTADYPARPGLDAQGLPVYTLQCTATDALMRTTDP
;
A
#
# COMPACT_ATOMS: atom_id res chain seq x y z
N MET A 1 -60.05 12.90 -60.32
CA MET A 1 -61.18 11.99 -60.50
C MET A 1 -61.16 10.93 -59.40
N ARG A 2 -62.19 10.93 -58.59
CA ARG A 2 -62.78 9.86 -57.74
C ARG A 2 -61.81 9.09 -56.83
N GLN A 3 -61.82 9.30 -55.54
CA GLN A 3 -62.70 8.66 -54.50
C GLN A 3 -62.74 7.15 -54.58
N ASN A 4 -62.25 6.46 -53.52
CA ASN A 4 -63.25 5.83 -52.64
C ASN A 4 -62.56 5.33 -51.27
N GLU A 5 -63.44 5.40 -50.29
CA GLU A 5 -63.28 5.12 -48.87
C GLU A 5 -63.16 3.63 -48.54
N GLY A 6 -62.52 3.31 -47.41
CA GLY A 6 -62.60 2.00 -46.77
C GLY A 6 -62.36 2.13 -45.29
N ARG A 7 -63.45 2.19 -44.49
CA ARG A 7 -63.45 2.17 -43.01
C ARG A 7 -63.09 0.80 -42.49
N GLY A 8 -62.31 0.73 -41.46
CA GLY A 8 -62.02 -0.49 -40.70
C GLY A 8 -61.61 -0.22 -39.27
N ALA A 9 -62.53 -0.48 -38.39
CA ALA A 9 -62.56 -0.75 -36.94
C ALA A 9 -61.33 -0.39 -36.06
N VAL A 10 -61.60 0.52 -35.14
CA VAL A 10 -60.82 0.79 -33.94
C VAL A 10 -61.07 -0.32 -32.92
N GLN A 11 -60.04 -1.03 -32.51
CA GLN A 11 -60.06 -1.87 -31.31
C GLN A 11 -59.44 -1.09 -30.15
N ASP A 12 -60.24 -0.86 -29.13
CA ASP A 12 -59.86 -0.25 -27.87
C ASP A 12 -58.89 -1.12 -27.12
N VAL A 13 -57.63 -0.68 -26.98
CA VAL A 13 -56.64 -1.28 -26.08
C VAL A 13 -56.73 -0.53 -24.75
N HIS A 14 -57.26 -1.17 -23.74
CA HIS A 14 -57.28 -0.70 -22.36
C HIS A 14 -55.86 -0.53 -21.83
N TRP A 15 -55.46 0.71 -21.57
CA TRP A 15 -54.26 1.05 -20.80
C TRP A 15 -54.48 0.67 -19.33
N LEU A 16 -53.80 -0.38 -18.87
CA LEU A 16 -53.67 -0.63 -17.44
C LEU A 16 -52.73 0.42 -16.84
N SER A 17 -53.29 1.18 -15.91
CA SER A 17 -52.67 2.32 -15.25
C SER A 17 -51.31 1.96 -14.61
N GLY A 18 -50.30 2.79 -14.85
CA GLY A 18 -48.91 2.68 -14.41
C GLY A 18 -48.63 2.72 -12.90
N THR A 19 -49.63 2.58 -12.06
CA THR A 19 -49.52 2.64 -10.60
C THR A 19 -49.12 1.32 -9.92
N ARG A 20 -49.25 0.17 -10.64
CA ARG A 20 -48.85 -1.13 -10.07
C ARG A 20 -47.38 -1.53 -10.37
N LEU A 21 -46.74 -0.96 -11.39
CA LEU A 21 -45.35 -1.20 -11.69
C LEU A 21 -44.39 -0.38 -10.79
N ALA A 22 -44.81 0.80 -10.36
CA ALA A 22 -44.04 1.65 -9.45
C ALA A 22 -43.97 1.07 -8.02
N ALA A 23 -45.00 0.33 -7.59
CA ALA A 23 -45.01 -0.30 -6.26
C ALA A 23 -44.08 -1.52 -6.15
N LEU A 24 -43.89 -2.26 -7.24
CA LEU A 24 -42.98 -3.42 -7.24
C LEU A 24 -41.50 -3.02 -7.38
N LEU A 25 -41.21 -1.92 -8.03
CA LEU A 25 -39.81 -1.40 -8.10
C LEU A 25 -39.41 -0.68 -6.81
N ALA A 26 -40.34 -0.09 -6.08
CA ALA A 26 -40.09 0.51 -4.76
C ALA A 26 -39.89 -0.54 -3.67
N LEU A 27 -40.48 -1.73 -3.74
CA LEU A 27 -40.24 -2.82 -2.80
C LEU A 27 -38.87 -3.54 -3.04
N ALA A 28 -38.39 -3.56 -4.28
CA ALA A 28 -37.06 -4.13 -4.61
C ALA A 28 -35.92 -3.19 -4.19
N ALA A 29 -36.13 -1.87 -4.21
CA ALA A 29 -35.13 -0.89 -3.80
C ALA A 29 -35.00 -0.77 -2.27
N THR A 30 -36.06 -1.11 -1.51
CA THR A 30 -36.00 -1.09 -0.03
C THR A 30 -35.44 -2.36 0.60
N LEU A 31 -35.33 -3.48 -0.13
CA LEU A 31 -34.68 -4.70 0.34
C LEU A 31 -33.19 -4.77 0.03
N ALA A 32 -32.67 -3.90 -0.83
CA ALA A 32 -31.22 -3.80 -1.09
C ALA A 32 -30.51 -2.79 -0.19
N GLY A 33 -31.24 -2.03 0.64
CA GLY A 33 -30.71 -0.92 1.45
C GLY A 33 -30.52 -1.20 2.94
N THR A 34 -30.79 -2.41 3.42
CA THR A 34 -30.66 -2.74 4.86
C THR A 34 -29.77 -3.96 5.10
N LEU A 35 -28.66 -4.08 4.42
CA LEU A 35 -27.47 -4.65 5.04
C LEU A 35 -26.93 -3.56 5.96
N LEU A 36 -27.64 -3.32 7.06
CA LEU A 36 -27.07 -2.68 8.24
C LEU A 36 -25.83 -3.47 8.61
N TRP A 37 -24.69 -2.88 8.37
CA TRP A 37 -23.46 -3.23 9.05
C TRP A 37 -23.75 -2.98 10.54
N THR A 38 -24.34 -3.94 11.20
CA THR A 38 -24.27 -4.04 12.66
C THR A 38 -22.80 -4.26 12.94
N GLY A 39 -22.11 -3.21 13.36
CA GLY A 39 -20.83 -3.32 14.02
C GLY A 39 -21.02 -4.22 15.24
N GLY A 40 -21.17 -5.52 15.02
CA GLY A 40 -21.04 -6.53 16.01
C GLY A 40 -19.64 -6.37 16.55
N VAL A 41 -19.51 -6.24 17.87
CA VAL A 41 -18.28 -6.61 18.57
C VAL A 41 -17.98 -8.01 18.06
N ALA A 42 -17.06 -8.11 17.10
CA ALA A 42 -16.64 -9.40 16.56
C ALA A 42 -16.21 -10.22 17.76
N ALA A 43 -16.79 -11.39 17.93
CA ALA A 43 -16.26 -12.36 18.86
C ALA A 43 -14.77 -12.45 18.57
N VAL A 44 -13.93 -12.31 19.59
CA VAL A 44 -12.48 -12.46 19.50
C VAL A 44 -12.24 -13.87 18.96
N GLY A 45 -12.09 -13.98 17.65
CA GLY A 45 -11.97 -15.22 16.90
C GLY A 45 -10.94 -15.04 15.80
N ASN A 46 -10.45 -16.13 15.26
CA ASN A 46 -9.48 -16.10 14.16
C ASN A 46 -10.21 -15.84 12.83
N ASP A 47 -9.66 -14.95 12.00
CA ASP A 47 -10.12 -14.79 10.63
C ASP A 47 -9.65 -15.96 9.74
N PRO A 48 -10.51 -16.43 8.80
CA PRO A 48 -10.12 -17.52 7.92
C PRO A 48 -8.91 -17.16 7.07
N ASN A 49 -8.01 -18.11 6.92
CA ASN A 49 -6.89 -18.03 5.99
C ASN A 49 -7.41 -17.96 4.54
N LEU A 50 -6.74 -17.18 3.68
CA LEU A 50 -7.06 -17.06 2.25
C LEU A 50 -8.49 -16.55 1.96
N GLN A 51 -9.08 -15.79 2.88
CA GLN A 51 -10.35 -15.11 2.65
C GLN A 51 -10.21 -14.11 1.49
N PRO A 52 -11.03 -14.19 0.43
CA PRO A 52 -11.00 -13.19 -0.62
C PRO A 52 -11.55 -11.86 -0.13
N ILE A 53 -10.78 -10.80 -0.29
CA ILE A 53 -11.16 -9.43 0.06
C ILE A 53 -11.28 -8.64 -1.24
N PRO A 54 -12.43 -8.00 -1.50
CA PRO A 54 -12.65 -7.18 -2.69
C PRO A 54 -11.74 -5.95 -2.72
N ASP A 55 -11.25 -5.61 -3.91
CA ASP A 55 -10.60 -4.33 -4.20
C ASP A 55 -11.11 -3.75 -5.54
N ALA A 56 -10.57 -2.59 -5.94
CA ALA A 56 -11.00 -1.92 -7.16
C ALA A 56 -10.72 -2.72 -8.45
N THR A 57 -9.80 -3.69 -8.41
CA THR A 57 -9.35 -4.46 -9.58
C THR A 57 -9.82 -5.91 -9.56
N GLY A 58 -10.29 -6.40 -8.41
CA GLY A 58 -10.74 -7.77 -8.26
C GLY A 58 -10.83 -8.21 -6.81
N THR A 59 -9.97 -9.13 -6.39
CA THR A 59 -9.83 -9.55 -4.99
C THR A 59 -8.38 -9.85 -4.67
N PHE A 60 -7.97 -9.50 -3.46
CA PHE A 60 -6.74 -10.00 -2.87
C PHE A 60 -7.04 -10.96 -1.71
N GLN A 61 -6.01 -11.58 -1.18
CA GLN A 61 -6.12 -12.47 -0.02
C GLN A 61 -4.81 -12.50 0.74
N THR A 62 -4.90 -12.82 2.03
CA THR A 62 -3.75 -13.05 2.90
C THR A 62 -3.64 -14.53 3.23
N TYR A 63 -2.43 -15.07 3.14
CA TYR A 63 -2.06 -16.40 3.60
C TYR A 63 -1.18 -16.29 4.85
N THR A 64 -1.40 -17.18 5.81
CA THR A 64 -0.49 -17.42 6.94
C THR A 64 -0.28 -18.92 7.13
N PRO A 65 0.95 -19.40 7.38
CA PRO A 65 1.22 -20.81 7.66
C PRO A 65 0.55 -21.30 8.95
N ASN A 66 0.09 -20.40 9.82
CA ASN A 66 -0.61 -20.74 11.06
C ASN A 66 -2.07 -21.19 10.85
N GLY A 67 -2.57 -21.20 9.62
CA GLY A 67 -3.90 -21.68 9.26
C GLY A 67 -5.03 -20.67 9.45
N SER A 68 -4.85 -19.65 10.28
CA SER A 68 -5.81 -18.56 10.50
C SER A 68 -5.08 -17.33 11.03
N ILE A 69 -5.68 -16.15 10.81
CA ILE A 69 -5.19 -14.87 11.34
C ILE A 69 -5.62 -14.79 12.81
N ASP A 70 -4.65 -14.78 13.72
CA ASP A 70 -4.87 -14.70 15.17
C ASP A 70 -5.25 -13.27 15.58
N MET A 71 -6.54 -13.01 15.69
CA MET A 71 -7.09 -11.72 16.16
C MET A 71 -6.87 -11.47 17.66
N THR A 72 -6.31 -12.42 18.41
CA THR A 72 -5.94 -12.24 19.82
C THR A 72 -4.51 -11.72 19.99
N ASN A 73 -3.73 -11.66 18.93
CA ASN A 73 -2.37 -11.17 18.91
C ASN A 73 -2.28 -9.74 19.46
N PRO A 74 -1.21 -9.36 20.17
CA PRO A 74 -0.98 -7.99 20.63
C PRO A 74 -1.07 -6.92 19.53
N PHE A 75 -0.87 -7.28 18.26
CA PHE A 75 -1.10 -6.42 17.10
C PHE A 75 -2.51 -5.80 17.07
N PHE A 76 -3.52 -6.52 17.53
CA PHE A 76 -4.93 -6.08 17.62
C PHE A 76 -5.32 -5.50 18.97
N GLN A 77 -4.39 -5.38 19.91
CA GLN A 77 -4.64 -4.87 21.26
C GLN A 77 -4.21 -3.40 21.38
N ALA A 78 -4.98 -2.61 22.14
CA ALA A 78 -4.62 -1.25 22.47
C ALA A 78 -3.50 -1.24 23.53
N LEU A 79 -2.26 -1.25 23.08
CA LEU A 79 -1.08 -1.23 23.96
C LEU A 79 -0.74 0.18 24.46
N GLY A 80 -1.33 1.21 23.87
CA GLY A 80 -1.13 2.61 24.21
C GLY A 80 -2.32 3.24 24.94
N THR A 81 -2.26 4.56 25.11
CA THR A 81 -3.26 5.32 25.89
C THR A 81 -4.32 5.99 25.03
N ASN A 82 -4.15 6.05 23.71
CA ASN A 82 -5.06 6.75 22.80
C ASN A 82 -6.08 5.84 22.08
N GLY A 83 -6.15 4.56 22.47
CA GLY A 83 -7.11 3.57 21.95
C GLY A 83 -6.73 2.97 20.58
N ARG A 84 -5.53 3.27 20.06
CA ARG A 84 -5.02 2.66 18.82
C ARG A 84 -4.42 1.29 19.05
N THR A 85 -4.61 0.43 18.06
CA THR A 85 -3.88 -0.83 17.86
C THR A 85 -3.04 -0.71 16.60
N CYS A 86 -2.14 -1.65 16.30
CA CYS A 86 -1.45 -1.67 15.00
C CYS A 86 -2.46 -1.78 13.85
N ALA A 87 -3.49 -2.62 14.01
CA ALA A 87 -4.58 -2.77 13.04
C ALA A 87 -5.42 -1.49 12.82
N THR A 88 -5.29 -0.46 13.65
CA THR A 88 -5.95 0.84 13.40
C THR A 88 -5.50 1.47 12.08
N CYS A 89 -4.22 1.29 11.70
CA CYS A 89 -3.62 1.80 10.46
C CYS A 89 -3.13 0.69 9.52
N HIS A 90 -3.08 -0.56 9.99
CA HIS A 90 -2.69 -1.72 9.21
C HIS A 90 -3.88 -2.69 9.14
N ASP A 91 -4.94 -2.26 8.42
CA ASP A 91 -6.17 -3.02 8.31
C ASP A 91 -6.03 -4.16 7.30
N LEU A 92 -6.50 -5.35 7.70
CA LEU A 92 -6.54 -6.53 6.83
C LEU A 92 -7.30 -6.26 5.51
N HIS A 93 -8.42 -5.52 5.59
CA HIS A 93 -9.27 -5.23 4.44
C HIS A 93 -8.68 -4.18 3.50
N ASP A 94 -7.67 -3.45 3.95
CA ASP A 94 -6.87 -2.51 3.15
C ASP A 94 -5.51 -3.10 2.74
N GLY A 95 -5.34 -4.41 2.83
CA GLY A 95 -4.06 -5.07 2.53
C GLY A 95 -2.96 -4.76 3.55
N TRP A 96 -3.34 -4.66 4.83
CA TRP A 96 -2.45 -4.38 5.96
C TRP A 96 -1.82 -2.98 5.94
N THR A 97 -2.53 -2.03 5.36
CA THR A 97 -2.23 -0.60 5.36
C THR A 97 -3.53 0.18 5.59
N ILE A 98 -3.61 1.43 5.11
CA ILE A 98 -4.85 2.21 5.13
C ILE A 98 -5.11 2.85 3.77
N THR A 99 -6.37 2.87 3.35
CA THR A 99 -6.80 3.56 2.13
C THR A 99 -7.54 4.86 2.47
N PRO A 100 -7.55 5.85 1.56
CA PRO A 100 -8.41 7.02 1.70
C PRO A 100 -9.89 6.65 1.79
N ALA A 101 -10.32 5.58 1.13
CA ALA A 101 -11.70 5.12 1.12
C ALA A 101 -12.14 4.64 2.51
N ASP A 102 -11.32 3.80 3.17
CA ASP A 102 -11.58 3.35 4.53
C ASP A 102 -11.53 4.51 5.52
N ALA A 103 -10.52 5.37 5.44
CA ALA A 103 -10.41 6.56 6.28
C ALA A 103 -11.67 7.43 6.17
N GLN A 104 -12.20 7.65 4.96
CA GLN A 104 -13.45 8.40 4.74
C GLN A 104 -14.67 7.69 5.32
N ALA A 105 -14.77 6.37 5.15
CA ALA A 105 -15.86 5.58 5.71
C ALA A 105 -15.89 5.66 7.24
N ARG A 106 -14.73 5.47 7.89
CA ARG A 106 -14.57 5.59 9.35
C ARG A 106 -14.83 7.00 9.85
N PHE A 107 -14.39 8.03 9.09
CA PHE A 107 -14.70 9.41 9.42
C PHE A 107 -16.21 9.68 9.37
N ASN A 108 -16.88 9.25 8.30
CA ASN A 108 -18.31 9.47 8.13
C ASN A 108 -19.14 8.74 9.20
N ALA A 109 -18.73 7.54 9.61
CA ALA A 109 -19.39 6.77 10.66
C ALA A 109 -19.25 7.39 12.05
N THR A 110 -18.11 8.05 12.35
CA THR A 110 -17.79 8.51 13.71
C THR A 110 -17.69 10.03 13.85
N GLY A 111 -17.84 10.79 12.76
CA GLY A 111 -17.57 12.23 12.75
C GLY A 111 -16.11 12.57 13.05
N GLY A 112 -15.17 11.64 12.76
CA GLY A 112 -13.76 11.79 13.03
C GLY A 112 -13.36 11.53 14.49
N LEU A 113 -14.09 10.68 15.21
CA LEU A 113 -13.80 10.27 16.58
C LEU A 113 -13.20 8.86 16.68
N ASP A 114 -13.16 8.11 15.57
CA ASP A 114 -12.44 6.83 15.51
C ASP A 114 -10.98 6.97 15.97
N PRO A 115 -10.39 5.96 16.60
CA PRO A 115 -8.98 5.98 17.03
C PRO A 115 -7.98 6.32 15.93
N LEU A 116 -8.31 6.10 14.66
CA LEU A 116 -7.50 6.54 13.52
C LEU A 116 -7.24 8.06 13.54
N PHE A 117 -8.25 8.85 13.96
CA PHE A 117 -8.22 10.30 13.94
C PHE A 117 -7.68 10.86 15.26
N ARG A 118 -6.36 10.90 15.40
CA ARG A 118 -5.66 11.49 16.55
C ARG A 118 -4.75 12.62 16.08
N PRO A 119 -4.68 13.75 16.82
CA PRO A 119 -3.88 14.92 16.42
C PRO A 119 -2.38 14.65 16.35
N ASN A 120 -1.86 13.67 17.10
CA ASN A 120 -0.41 13.41 17.17
C ASN A 120 0.21 13.09 15.80
N ASP A 121 -0.50 12.36 14.92
CA ASP A 121 0.01 11.93 13.63
C ASP A 121 -1.07 11.81 12.52
N GLY A 122 -2.35 11.68 12.88
CA GLY A 122 -3.46 11.64 11.92
C GLY A 122 -3.80 13.02 11.37
N ALA A 123 -3.59 14.08 12.15
CA ALA A 123 -3.87 15.44 11.72
C ALA A 123 -2.70 16.04 10.93
N ASN A 124 -3.03 16.99 10.05
CA ASN A 124 -2.04 17.75 9.27
C ASN A 124 -1.08 18.57 10.16
N SER A 125 -1.55 18.94 11.35
CA SER A 125 -0.76 19.56 12.42
C SER A 125 -1.27 19.03 13.76
N PRO A 126 -0.39 18.81 14.75
CA PRO A 126 -0.84 18.44 16.10
C PRO A 126 -1.60 19.58 16.80
N ASN A 127 -1.46 20.82 16.28
CA ASN A 127 -2.13 22.02 16.75
C ASN A 127 -3.43 22.31 16.00
N ALA A 128 -3.85 21.44 15.07
CA ALA A 128 -5.08 21.65 14.30
C ALA A 128 -6.33 21.65 15.19
N ASP A 129 -7.28 22.52 14.88
CA ASP A 129 -8.57 22.50 15.53
C ASP A 129 -9.35 21.22 15.18
N VAL A 130 -9.76 20.48 16.20
CA VAL A 130 -10.55 19.24 16.09
C VAL A 130 -11.87 19.34 16.89
N SER A 131 -12.30 20.53 17.25
CA SER A 131 -13.46 20.76 18.13
C SER A 131 -14.80 20.40 17.48
N THR A 132 -14.93 20.60 16.17
CA THR A 132 -16.16 20.32 15.40
C THR A 132 -15.91 19.27 14.32
N VAL A 133 -16.98 18.66 13.78
CA VAL A 133 -16.85 17.71 12.65
C VAL A 133 -16.20 18.39 11.44
N SER A 134 -16.56 19.63 11.14
CA SER A 134 -15.98 20.39 10.04
C SER A 134 -14.49 20.68 10.27
N ALA A 135 -14.12 21.08 11.49
CA ALA A 135 -12.72 21.31 11.88
C ALA A 135 -11.90 20.00 11.78
N ARG A 136 -12.44 18.89 12.30
CA ARG A 136 -11.82 17.57 12.17
C ARG A 136 -11.61 17.16 10.70
N ARG A 137 -12.61 17.38 9.83
CA ARG A 137 -12.47 17.07 8.40
C ARG A 137 -11.33 17.86 7.74
N ALA A 138 -11.17 19.11 8.10
CA ALA A 138 -10.04 19.93 7.62
C ALA A 138 -8.72 19.46 8.22
N ALA A 139 -8.68 19.21 9.54
CA ALA A 139 -7.48 18.75 10.25
C ALA A 139 -6.93 17.42 9.72
N TYR A 140 -7.79 16.49 9.32
CA TYR A 140 -7.42 15.15 8.83
C TYR A 140 -7.43 15.03 7.30
N SER A 141 -7.37 16.16 6.56
CA SER A 141 -7.56 16.15 5.11
C SER A 141 -6.51 15.31 4.36
N MET A 142 -5.24 15.30 4.79
CA MET A 142 -4.20 14.48 4.14
C MET A 142 -4.47 12.98 4.30
N LEU A 143 -4.92 12.56 5.47
CA LEU A 143 -5.33 11.19 5.73
C LEU A 143 -6.59 10.82 4.92
N LEU A 144 -7.59 11.69 4.89
CA LEU A 144 -8.86 11.45 4.19
C LEU A 144 -8.73 11.43 2.66
N THR A 145 -7.81 12.20 2.09
CA THR A 145 -7.68 12.34 0.62
C THR A 145 -6.55 11.50 0.03
N LYS A 146 -5.49 11.27 0.80
CA LYS A 146 -4.26 10.61 0.31
C LYS A 146 -3.84 9.38 1.12
N GLY A 147 -4.49 9.10 2.25
CA GLY A 147 -4.10 8.00 3.16
C GLY A 147 -2.74 8.24 3.82
N LEU A 148 -2.39 9.50 4.04
CA LEU A 148 -1.10 9.88 4.62
C LEU A 148 -1.25 10.21 6.10
N VAL A 149 -0.36 9.67 6.91
CA VAL A 149 -0.15 10.06 8.30
C VAL A 149 1.06 10.98 8.41
N ARG A 150 1.06 11.85 9.41
CA ARG A 150 2.15 12.78 9.67
C ARG A 150 3.17 12.13 10.61
N VAL A 151 4.43 12.12 10.19
CA VAL A 151 5.56 11.65 10.99
C VAL A 151 6.44 12.86 11.31
N THR A 152 6.69 13.09 12.60
CA THR A 152 7.58 14.17 13.06
C THR A 152 8.96 13.61 13.34
N LEU A 153 9.97 14.10 12.63
CA LEU A 153 11.36 13.70 12.79
C LEU A 153 12.26 14.94 12.92
N SER A 154 13.38 14.79 13.59
CA SER A 154 14.49 15.74 13.48
C SER A 154 15.45 15.29 12.38
N PRO A 155 16.16 16.20 11.71
CA PRO A 155 17.28 15.81 10.87
C PRO A 155 18.24 14.90 11.66
N PRO A 156 18.70 13.77 11.07
CA PRO A 156 19.54 12.83 11.81
C PRO A 156 20.91 13.46 12.14
N PRO A 157 21.54 13.04 13.24
CA PRO A 157 22.92 13.45 13.52
C PRO A 157 23.83 13.05 12.35
N GLY A 158 24.66 14.00 11.87
CA GLY A 158 25.56 13.76 10.74
C GLY A 158 24.86 13.79 9.37
N ALA A 159 23.64 14.32 9.27
CA ALA A 159 22.98 14.54 7.98
C ALA A 159 23.91 15.27 7.00
N GLN A 160 23.89 14.81 5.74
CA GLN A 160 24.69 15.42 4.66
C GLN A 160 24.04 16.70 4.09
N PHE A 161 23.09 17.26 4.81
CA PHE A 161 22.38 18.48 4.45
C PHE A 161 22.03 19.31 5.69
N THR A 162 21.74 20.58 5.48
CA THR A 162 21.06 21.46 6.42
C THR A 162 19.73 21.92 5.81
N VAL A 163 18.70 22.08 6.64
CA VAL A 163 17.41 22.63 6.20
C VAL A 163 17.51 24.16 6.28
N VAL A 164 17.54 24.84 5.15
CA VAL A 164 17.69 26.29 5.06
C VAL A 164 16.39 27.06 4.90
N ALA A 165 15.32 26.40 4.44
CA ALA A 165 13.97 26.96 4.40
C ALA A 165 12.90 25.87 4.50
N VAL A 166 11.75 26.24 5.06
CA VAL A 166 10.57 25.39 5.20
C VAL A 166 9.35 26.14 4.70
N ASP A 167 8.60 25.53 3.77
CA ASP A 167 7.31 26.00 3.29
C ASP A 167 6.26 24.96 3.73
N ASP A 168 5.66 25.18 4.90
CA ASP A 168 4.69 24.26 5.51
C ASP A 168 3.30 24.91 5.54
N PRO A 169 2.31 24.41 4.77
CA PRO A 169 0.96 24.94 4.74
C PRO A 169 0.23 24.81 6.10
N TYR A 170 0.77 24.04 7.04
CA TYR A 170 0.16 23.78 8.35
C TYR A 170 0.88 24.52 9.50
N ASN A 171 1.93 25.29 9.22
CA ASN A 171 2.68 26.10 10.17
C ASN A 171 3.20 25.30 11.39
N TYR A 172 3.64 24.09 11.18
CA TYR A 172 4.18 23.23 12.25
C TYR A 172 5.65 22.88 12.07
N ALA A 173 6.07 22.60 10.85
CA ALA A 173 7.45 22.22 10.57
C ALA A 173 8.43 23.38 10.80
N THR A 174 9.63 23.05 11.23
CA THR A 174 10.79 23.95 11.36
C THR A 174 12.03 23.27 10.83
N PRO A 175 13.17 23.97 10.62
CA PRO A 175 14.41 23.32 10.21
C PRO A 175 14.85 22.15 11.11
N ASP A 176 14.58 22.23 12.40
CA ASP A 176 14.95 21.19 13.38
C ASP A 176 13.84 20.18 13.69
N ARG A 177 12.67 20.40 13.13
CA ARG A 177 11.47 19.56 13.33
C ARG A 177 10.73 19.40 12.03
N LEU A 178 11.01 18.32 11.32
CA LEU A 178 10.37 18.00 10.07
C LEU A 178 8.95 17.46 10.32
N SER A 179 8.04 17.77 9.43
CA SER A 179 6.66 17.26 9.40
C SER A 179 6.45 16.52 8.08
N LEU A 180 6.67 15.22 8.09
CA LEU A 180 6.67 14.36 6.91
C LEU A 180 5.33 13.67 6.78
N PHE A 181 4.84 13.51 5.55
CA PHE A 181 3.58 12.84 5.29
C PHE A 181 3.82 11.56 4.53
N ARG A 182 3.59 10.42 5.19
CA ARG A 182 3.91 9.10 4.65
C ARG A 182 2.71 8.17 4.74
N ARG A 183 2.53 7.32 3.74
CA ARG A 183 1.56 6.24 3.83
C ARG A 183 2.13 5.14 4.72
N PRO A 184 1.34 4.58 5.67
CA PRO A 184 1.75 3.39 6.39
C PRO A 184 2.13 2.28 5.41
N LEU A 185 3.32 1.71 5.56
CA LEU A 185 3.74 0.56 4.78
C LEU A 185 2.90 -0.65 5.15
N PRO A 186 2.57 -1.55 4.22
CA PRO A 186 1.83 -2.77 4.55
C PRO A 186 2.59 -3.62 5.58
N ALA A 187 1.91 -4.05 6.66
CA ALA A 187 2.45 -4.97 7.67
C ALA A 187 2.29 -6.43 7.20
N THR A 188 2.68 -6.71 5.96
CA THR A 188 2.64 -8.04 5.33
C THR A 188 3.80 -8.16 4.34
N ASN A 189 4.14 -9.38 3.95
CA ASN A 189 5.27 -9.67 3.05
C ASN A 189 6.63 -9.23 3.62
N LEU A 190 6.71 -9.03 4.93
CA LEU A 190 7.90 -8.51 5.60
C LEU A 190 9.14 -9.43 5.48
N PRO A 191 9.03 -10.77 5.35
CA PRO A 191 10.21 -11.61 5.14
C PRO A 191 11.05 -11.24 3.90
N PHE A 192 10.47 -10.49 2.95
CA PHE A 192 11.15 -10.05 1.74
C PHE A 192 11.87 -8.69 1.88
N LEU A 193 11.90 -8.11 3.06
CA LEU A 193 12.53 -6.80 3.28
C LEU A 193 14.04 -6.95 3.47
N SER A 194 14.77 -5.97 2.94
CA SER A 194 16.20 -5.76 3.21
C SER A 194 16.44 -4.49 4.02
N ALA A 195 15.44 -3.64 4.17
CA ALA A 195 15.45 -2.42 4.98
C ALA A 195 14.06 -2.17 5.55
N VAL A 196 14.00 -1.53 6.72
CA VAL A 196 12.75 -1.24 7.44
C VAL A 196 12.46 0.25 7.38
N MET A 197 11.23 0.63 7.06
CA MET A 197 10.69 1.97 6.78
C MET A 197 11.12 2.54 5.42
N TRP A 198 10.40 3.62 4.97
CA TRP A 198 10.62 4.29 3.69
C TRP A 198 12.05 4.84 3.52
N ASP A 199 12.66 5.28 4.61
CA ASP A 199 13.99 5.88 4.67
C ASP A 199 15.04 4.93 5.29
N GLY A 200 14.65 3.71 5.64
CA GLY A 200 15.52 2.72 6.25
C GLY A 200 15.91 3.02 7.70
N ARG A 201 15.34 4.04 8.36
CA ARG A 201 15.76 4.48 9.70
C ARG A 201 15.63 3.42 10.80
N GLU A 202 14.76 2.43 10.60
CA GLU A 202 14.59 1.31 11.51
C GLU A 202 15.48 0.10 11.17
N THR A 203 16.35 0.23 10.18
CA THR A 203 17.36 -0.78 9.84
C THR A 203 18.60 -0.54 10.69
N LEU A 204 18.53 -0.94 11.95
CA LEU A 204 19.63 -0.78 12.92
C LEU A 204 20.78 -1.76 12.66
N GLN A 205 20.44 -2.89 12.10
CA GLN A 205 21.38 -3.92 11.69
C GLN A 205 21.14 -4.26 10.23
N GLN A 206 22.23 -4.35 9.47
CA GLN A 206 22.09 -4.73 8.06
C GLN A 206 21.56 -6.17 7.96
N VAL A 207 20.42 -6.33 7.29
CA VAL A 207 19.85 -7.63 6.98
C VAL A 207 20.71 -8.30 5.89
N THR A 208 21.29 -9.44 6.23
CA THR A 208 22.15 -10.21 5.31
C THR A 208 21.86 -11.70 5.45
N ASN A 209 22.34 -12.52 4.51
CA ASN A 209 22.21 -13.97 4.62
C ASN A 209 23.00 -14.56 5.80
N ALA A 210 24.04 -13.86 6.28
CA ALA A 210 24.80 -14.24 7.48
C ALA A 210 24.10 -13.80 8.78
N ASN A 211 23.20 -12.80 8.70
CA ASN A 211 22.45 -12.25 9.83
C ASN A 211 20.97 -12.05 9.45
N PRO A 212 20.22 -13.13 9.17
CA PRO A 212 18.80 -13.01 8.82
C PRO A 212 17.95 -12.56 10.01
N GLN A 213 18.40 -12.74 11.26
CA GLN A 213 17.74 -12.29 12.47
C GLN A 213 17.74 -10.76 12.64
N ALA A 214 18.60 -10.05 11.89
CA ALA A 214 18.61 -8.58 11.90
C ALA A 214 17.22 -8.02 11.60
N LEU A 215 16.53 -8.53 10.58
CA LEU A 215 15.18 -8.08 10.23
C LEU A 215 14.20 -8.20 11.42
N GLN A 216 14.24 -9.30 12.16
CA GLN A 216 13.37 -9.49 13.32
C GLN A 216 13.69 -8.48 14.43
N THR A 217 14.97 -8.21 14.68
CA THR A 217 15.42 -7.23 15.67
C THR A 217 14.99 -5.82 15.27
N ASP A 218 15.14 -5.46 14.00
CA ASP A 218 14.78 -4.17 13.45
C ASP A 218 13.25 -3.94 13.49
N LEU A 219 12.47 -4.96 13.14
CA LEU A 219 11.01 -4.91 13.25
C LEU A 219 10.53 -4.83 14.70
N MET A 220 11.21 -5.49 15.67
CA MET A 220 10.89 -5.33 17.10
C MET A 220 11.16 -3.91 17.58
N HIS A 221 12.22 -3.27 17.11
CA HIS A 221 12.51 -1.86 17.42
C HIS A 221 11.44 -0.95 16.80
N GLN A 222 11.11 -1.16 15.54
CA GLN A 222 10.04 -0.43 14.87
C GLN A 222 8.68 -0.57 15.57
N ALA A 223 8.30 -1.78 16.00
CA ALA A 223 7.06 -2.03 16.72
C ALA A 223 7.03 -1.33 18.10
N LEU A 224 8.19 -1.26 18.78
CA LEU A 224 8.34 -0.50 20.02
C LEU A 224 8.11 0.98 19.78
N ASP A 225 8.81 1.56 18.80
CA ASP A 225 8.73 2.99 18.47
C ASP A 225 7.32 3.37 18.00
N ALA A 226 6.69 2.54 17.18
CA ALA A 226 5.31 2.73 16.76
C ALA A 226 4.33 2.72 17.94
N THR A 227 4.52 1.83 18.91
CA THR A 227 3.67 1.75 20.08
C THR A 227 3.84 2.98 21.00
N LEU A 228 5.06 3.41 21.23
CA LEU A 228 5.36 4.62 22.02
C LEU A 228 4.87 5.90 21.32
N GLY A 229 5.11 6.03 20.01
CA GLY A 229 4.79 7.22 19.24
C GLY A 229 3.32 7.27 18.79
N HIS A 230 2.89 6.32 17.96
CA HIS A 230 1.56 6.35 17.34
C HIS A 230 0.45 5.99 18.32
N ALA A 231 0.65 4.96 19.16
CA ALA A 231 -0.32 4.56 20.18
C ALA A 231 -0.17 5.33 21.50
N GLN A 232 0.90 6.14 21.64
CA GLN A 232 1.18 6.94 22.83
C GLN A 232 1.22 6.10 24.12
N ALA A 233 1.93 4.98 24.08
CA ALA A 233 2.04 4.11 25.24
C ALA A 233 2.85 4.79 26.36
N ALA A 234 2.30 4.78 27.57
CA ALA A 234 2.99 5.26 28.77
C ALA A 234 4.00 4.23 29.32
N ILE A 235 3.81 2.97 28.98
CA ILE A 235 4.67 1.85 29.36
C ILE A 235 5.01 1.09 28.07
N ALA A 236 6.29 0.84 27.86
CA ALA A 236 6.75 0.07 26.70
C ALA A 236 6.15 -1.35 26.69
N PRO A 237 5.81 -1.89 25.52
CA PRO A 237 5.44 -3.29 25.37
C PRO A 237 6.55 -4.20 25.90
N THR A 238 6.15 -5.34 26.43
CA THR A 238 7.11 -6.37 26.85
C THR A 238 7.83 -6.97 25.63
N THR A 239 9.03 -7.49 25.82
CA THR A 239 9.76 -8.22 24.76
C THR A 239 8.91 -9.34 24.16
N GLN A 240 8.13 -10.05 24.98
CA GLN A 240 7.23 -11.09 24.51
C GLN A 240 6.13 -10.55 23.57
N GLN A 241 5.51 -9.41 23.91
CA GLN A 241 4.52 -8.77 23.04
C GLN A 241 5.14 -8.33 21.70
N LEU A 242 6.33 -7.73 21.72
CA LEU A 242 7.05 -7.35 20.50
C LEU A 242 7.38 -8.57 19.64
N GLN A 243 7.86 -9.66 20.23
CA GLN A 243 8.11 -10.92 19.53
C GLN A 243 6.83 -11.50 18.90
N GLN A 244 5.71 -11.46 19.62
CA GLN A 244 4.42 -11.92 19.11
C GLN A 244 3.93 -11.08 17.93
N ILE A 245 4.06 -9.75 18.00
CA ILE A 245 3.72 -8.83 16.90
C ILE A 245 4.57 -9.15 15.67
N VAL A 246 5.90 -9.18 15.81
CA VAL A 246 6.81 -9.40 14.67
C VAL A 246 6.65 -10.81 14.08
N SER A 247 6.46 -11.84 14.93
CA SER A 247 6.17 -13.19 14.44
C SER A 247 4.85 -13.26 13.67
N PHE A 248 3.85 -12.49 14.08
CA PHE A 248 2.59 -12.37 13.36
C PHE A 248 2.79 -11.69 12.00
N GLU A 249 3.36 -10.50 11.96
CA GLU A 249 3.57 -9.72 10.74
C GLU A 249 4.45 -10.45 9.72
N THR A 250 5.52 -11.08 10.17
CA THR A 250 6.41 -11.87 9.29
C THR A 250 5.79 -13.18 8.82
N GLY A 251 4.71 -13.62 9.44
CA GLY A 251 3.91 -14.77 9.02
C GLY A 251 2.80 -14.44 8.02
N LEU A 252 2.65 -13.18 7.57
CA LEU A 252 1.60 -12.76 6.67
C LEU A 252 2.13 -12.60 5.23
N PHE A 253 1.43 -13.22 4.28
CA PHE A 253 1.71 -13.09 2.85
C PHE A 253 0.44 -12.64 2.13
N THR A 254 0.49 -11.48 1.48
CA THR A 254 -0.68 -10.90 0.80
C THR A 254 -0.39 -10.68 -0.66
N ALA A 255 -1.30 -11.15 -1.51
CA ALA A 255 -1.21 -10.95 -2.95
C ALA A 255 -2.58 -10.94 -3.61
N GLN A 256 -2.65 -10.34 -4.80
CA GLN A 256 -3.82 -10.36 -5.65
C GLN A 256 -4.19 -11.80 -6.02
N LYS A 257 -5.47 -12.15 -5.86
CA LYS A 257 -6.03 -13.46 -6.16
C LYS A 257 -6.72 -13.51 -7.51
N SER A 258 -7.52 -12.47 -7.79
CA SER A 258 -8.27 -12.37 -9.03
C SER A 258 -8.28 -10.93 -9.55
N ASP A 259 -8.45 -10.81 -10.85
CA ASP A 259 -8.64 -9.55 -11.57
C ASP A 259 -9.99 -9.58 -12.27
N LEU A 260 -10.70 -8.44 -12.35
CA LEU A 260 -12.02 -8.35 -12.96
C LEU A 260 -12.02 -8.78 -14.44
N ALA A 261 -10.94 -8.51 -15.18
CA ALA A 261 -10.82 -8.83 -16.60
C ALA A 261 -10.13 -10.17 -16.86
N ALA A 262 -9.16 -10.59 -16.02
CA ALA A 262 -8.37 -11.81 -16.21
C ALA A 262 -8.87 -13.01 -15.36
N GLY A 263 -9.82 -12.79 -14.43
CA GLY A 263 -10.31 -13.79 -13.52
C GLY A 263 -9.26 -14.25 -12.51
N GLN A 264 -9.25 -15.54 -12.16
CA GLN A 264 -8.30 -16.07 -11.17
C GLN A 264 -6.86 -16.01 -11.70
N LEU A 265 -5.97 -15.35 -10.95
CA LEU A 265 -4.58 -15.07 -11.36
C LEU A 265 -3.63 -16.26 -11.20
N HIS A 266 -4.08 -17.35 -10.57
CA HIS A 266 -3.36 -18.64 -10.49
C HIS A 266 -3.91 -19.70 -11.44
N ALA A 267 -4.87 -19.34 -12.31
CA ALA A 267 -5.47 -20.30 -13.24
C ALA A 267 -4.55 -20.64 -14.41
N GLN A 268 -4.77 -21.82 -15.00
CA GLN A 268 -4.04 -22.28 -16.19
C GLN A 268 -2.51 -22.27 -16.04
N GLY A 269 -2.02 -22.64 -14.85
CA GLY A 269 -0.58 -22.77 -14.59
C GLY A 269 0.13 -21.48 -14.17
N ALA A 270 -0.58 -20.36 -14.04
CA ALA A 270 0.02 -19.13 -13.52
C ALA A 270 0.35 -19.24 -12.02
N GLY A 271 1.40 -18.53 -11.59
CA GLY A 271 2.00 -18.65 -10.26
C GLY A 271 1.60 -17.56 -9.26
N ALA A 272 0.56 -16.75 -9.54
CA ALA A 272 0.16 -15.67 -8.64
C ALA A 272 -0.63 -16.16 -7.40
N GLY A 273 -0.84 -15.27 -6.44
CA GLY A 273 -1.60 -15.48 -5.21
C GLY A 273 -0.73 -15.66 -3.96
N ALA A 274 -1.33 -15.40 -2.81
CA ALA A 274 -0.63 -15.30 -1.53
C ALA A 274 0.08 -16.60 -1.10
N LEU A 275 -0.57 -17.76 -1.33
CA LEU A 275 0.04 -19.07 -1.03
C LEU A 275 1.26 -19.34 -1.93
N ASN A 276 1.18 -19.02 -3.22
CA ASN A 276 2.31 -19.18 -4.13
C ASN A 276 3.45 -18.24 -3.77
N LEU A 277 3.12 -16.99 -3.40
CA LEU A 277 4.10 -16.02 -2.93
C LEU A 277 4.88 -16.53 -1.70
N SER A 278 4.20 -17.12 -0.72
CA SER A 278 4.83 -17.65 0.49
C SER A 278 5.80 -18.82 0.25
N ASN A 279 5.68 -19.49 -0.90
CA ASN A 279 6.51 -20.64 -1.28
C ASN A 279 7.66 -20.27 -2.23
N GLN A 280 7.83 -18.99 -2.60
CA GLN A 280 8.92 -18.57 -3.47
C GLN A 280 10.25 -18.59 -2.70
N ASP A 281 11.32 -19.07 -3.35
CA ASP A 281 12.69 -18.99 -2.79
C ASP A 281 13.10 -17.52 -2.62
N PHE A 282 13.63 -17.21 -1.46
CA PHE A 282 14.08 -15.86 -1.15
C PHE A 282 15.37 -15.87 -0.33
N TYR A 283 16.26 -14.97 -0.68
CA TYR A 283 17.44 -14.58 0.12
C TYR A 283 17.90 -13.18 -0.32
N ILE A 284 18.53 -12.44 0.58
CA ILE A 284 19.07 -11.11 0.26
C ILE A 284 20.14 -11.22 -0.84
N GLY A 285 20.03 -10.37 -1.84
CA GLY A 285 20.91 -10.39 -3.03
C GLY A 285 20.45 -11.34 -4.13
N ILE A 286 19.26 -11.94 -4.02
CA ILE A 286 18.70 -12.77 -5.10
C ILE A 286 18.59 -11.93 -6.37
N ASN A 287 19.11 -12.44 -7.48
CA ASN A 287 19.13 -11.80 -8.78
C ASN A 287 19.70 -10.35 -8.76
N ASP A 288 20.79 -10.14 -8.02
CA ASP A 288 21.39 -8.82 -7.86
C ASP A 288 21.93 -8.29 -9.20
N PRO A 289 21.46 -7.12 -9.68
CA PRO A 289 21.88 -6.53 -10.95
C PRO A 289 23.33 -6.01 -10.93
N LEU A 290 23.91 -5.85 -9.74
CA LEU A 290 25.30 -5.43 -9.56
C LEU A 290 26.28 -6.62 -9.50
N GLY A 291 25.77 -7.86 -9.62
CA GLY A 291 26.59 -9.07 -9.56
C GLY A 291 26.99 -9.50 -8.16
N LEU A 292 26.33 -8.98 -7.13
CA LEU A 292 26.62 -9.28 -5.72
C LEU A 292 25.80 -10.44 -5.19
N ASN A 293 25.20 -11.27 -6.06
CA ASN A 293 24.42 -12.44 -5.65
C ASN A 293 25.30 -13.40 -4.84
N PRO A 294 24.99 -13.66 -3.56
CA PRO A 294 25.85 -14.48 -2.68
C PRO A 294 25.93 -15.95 -3.10
N ARG A 295 25.01 -16.43 -3.93
CA ARG A 295 25.06 -17.79 -4.52
C ARG A 295 25.82 -17.84 -5.85
N GLY A 296 26.39 -16.70 -6.32
CA GLY A 296 27.14 -16.62 -7.56
C GLY A 296 26.30 -16.75 -8.83
N THR A 297 24.98 -16.73 -8.74
CA THR A 297 24.09 -16.78 -9.90
C THR A 297 24.10 -15.40 -10.60
N PRO A 298 24.37 -15.35 -11.92
CA PRO A 298 24.34 -14.10 -12.67
C PRO A 298 22.95 -13.46 -12.66
N PHE A 299 22.91 -12.13 -12.78
CA PHE A 299 21.67 -11.40 -12.99
C PHE A 299 20.97 -11.85 -14.28
N THR A 300 19.66 -12.06 -14.21
CA THR A 300 18.77 -12.23 -15.35
C THR A 300 17.66 -11.19 -15.31
N PRO A 301 17.36 -10.51 -16.44
CA PRO A 301 16.21 -9.64 -16.52
C PRO A 301 14.87 -10.42 -16.50
N ASP A 302 14.89 -11.73 -16.82
CA ASP A 302 13.70 -12.61 -16.75
C ASP A 302 13.40 -12.99 -15.29
N ALA A 303 13.15 -11.99 -14.45
CA ALA A 303 12.89 -12.16 -13.03
C ALA A 303 11.41 -12.43 -12.71
N MET A 304 10.48 -11.90 -13.53
CA MET A 304 9.05 -12.09 -13.35
C MET A 304 8.57 -13.20 -14.29
N THR A 305 8.10 -14.31 -13.72
CA THR A 305 7.71 -15.53 -14.46
C THR A 305 6.35 -16.07 -14.03
N LEU A 306 5.57 -15.26 -13.30
CA LEU A 306 4.30 -15.69 -12.71
C LEU A 306 3.26 -16.07 -13.78
N TYR A 307 3.34 -15.45 -14.95
CA TYR A 307 2.37 -15.60 -16.05
C TYR A 307 2.94 -16.22 -17.32
N ASP A 308 4.12 -16.85 -17.27
CA ASP A 308 4.74 -17.55 -18.39
C ASP A 308 3.79 -18.56 -19.04
N ALA A 309 3.00 -19.27 -18.22
CA ALA A 309 2.00 -20.21 -18.72
C ALA A 309 0.92 -19.58 -19.60
N TRP A 310 0.74 -18.26 -19.51
CA TRP A 310 -0.25 -17.52 -20.31
C TRP A 310 0.31 -16.95 -21.63
N THR A 311 1.59 -17.10 -21.89
CA THR A 311 2.22 -16.61 -23.14
C THR A 311 1.69 -17.30 -24.38
N SER A 312 1.28 -18.59 -24.27
CA SER A 312 0.68 -19.37 -25.35
C SER A 312 -0.82 -19.10 -25.56
N LEU A 313 -1.46 -18.31 -24.70
CA LEU A 313 -2.87 -17.99 -24.83
C LEU A 313 -3.08 -17.01 -25.97
N HIS A 314 -3.77 -17.46 -27.02
CA HIS A 314 -4.15 -16.58 -28.12
C HIS A 314 -5.43 -15.85 -27.79
N SER A 315 -5.55 -14.60 -28.28
CA SER A 315 -6.72 -13.73 -28.05
C SER A 315 -8.00 -14.18 -28.77
N SER A 316 -8.18 -15.50 -29.00
CA SER A 316 -9.41 -16.00 -29.58
C SER A 316 -10.57 -15.80 -28.60
N ALA A 317 -11.59 -15.10 -29.05
CA ALA A 317 -12.75 -14.65 -28.26
C ALA A 317 -13.64 -15.76 -27.66
N ALA A 318 -13.24 -17.02 -27.75
CA ALA A 318 -14.10 -18.16 -27.44
C ALA A 318 -14.08 -18.57 -25.94
N ALA A 319 -13.06 -18.17 -25.16
CA ALA A 319 -12.98 -18.48 -23.74
C ALA A 319 -12.93 -17.21 -22.90
N PRO A 320 -13.71 -17.12 -21.81
CA PRO A 320 -13.67 -15.98 -20.91
C PRO A 320 -12.24 -15.77 -20.38
N TYR A 321 -11.85 -14.52 -20.20
CA TYR A 321 -10.54 -14.08 -19.66
C TYR A 321 -9.30 -14.29 -20.55
N THR A 322 -9.34 -15.06 -21.63
CA THR A 322 -8.16 -15.42 -22.42
C THR A 322 -7.43 -14.18 -22.95
N GLY A 323 -8.15 -13.20 -23.50
CA GLY A 323 -7.56 -11.97 -24.02
C GLY A 323 -6.87 -11.12 -22.95
N ALA A 324 -7.48 -11.02 -21.77
CA ALA A 324 -6.90 -10.28 -20.63
C ALA A 324 -5.67 -11.02 -20.07
N ARG A 325 -5.71 -12.34 -19.93
CA ARG A 325 -4.55 -13.15 -19.50
C ARG A 325 -3.38 -13.02 -20.47
N ALA A 326 -3.63 -13.10 -21.77
CA ALA A 326 -2.60 -12.87 -22.77
C ALA A 326 -2.02 -11.44 -22.70
N SER A 327 -2.83 -10.45 -22.29
CA SER A 327 -2.35 -9.08 -22.06
C SER A 327 -1.46 -9.00 -20.81
N VAL A 328 -1.81 -9.68 -19.73
CA VAL A 328 -0.99 -9.77 -18.51
C VAL A 328 0.38 -10.40 -18.83
N ALA A 329 0.41 -11.53 -19.53
CA ALA A 329 1.66 -12.19 -19.93
C ALA A 329 2.53 -11.28 -20.83
N ARG A 330 1.92 -10.52 -21.77
CA ARG A 330 2.67 -9.50 -22.53
C ARG A 330 3.22 -8.40 -21.65
N GLY A 331 2.46 -7.97 -20.62
CA GLY A 331 2.91 -7.00 -19.64
C GLY A 331 4.14 -7.49 -18.87
N GLU A 332 4.13 -8.74 -18.42
CA GLU A 332 5.25 -9.40 -17.75
C GLU A 332 6.48 -9.47 -18.68
N ALA A 333 6.29 -9.89 -19.92
CA ALA A 333 7.39 -9.91 -20.89
C ALA A 333 8.00 -8.50 -21.15
N ILE A 334 7.15 -7.46 -21.20
CA ILE A 334 7.62 -6.07 -21.33
C ILE A 334 8.37 -5.63 -20.07
N PHE A 335 7.88 -5.99 -18.89
CA PHE A 335 8.53 -5.67 -17.62
C PHE A 335 9.94 -6.26 -17.53
N ASN A 336 10.11 -7.49 -17.98
CA ASN A 336 11.39 -8.17 -18.02
C ASN A 336 12.34 -7.64 -19.10
N SER A 337 11.82 -7.26 -20.27
CA SER A 337 12.67 -7.11 -21.47
C SER A 337 12.79 -5.68 -22.02
N LYS A 338 11.85 -4.77 -21.68
CA LYS A 338 11.87 -3.43 -22.30
C LYS A 338 13.02 -2.60 -21.74
N PRO A 339 13.99 -2.18 -22.58
CA PRO A 339 15.08 -1.33 -22.14
C PRO A 339 14.57 0.04 -21.65
N ILE A 340 15.06 0.46 -20.48
CA ILE A 340 14.83 1.79 -19.90
C ILE A 340 16.18 2.44 -19.58
N ARG A 341 16.20 3.77 -19.60
CA ARG A 341 17.37 4.56 -19.21
C ARG A 341 17.17 5.02 -17.77
N ILE A 342 17.93 4.43 -16.85
CA ILE A 342 17.91 4.74 -15.43
C ILE A 342 18.90 5.87 -15.18
N THR A 343 18.42 7.02 -14.69
CA THR A 343 19.22 8.22 -14.46
C THR A 343 18.85 8.90 -13.16
N GLY A 344 19.83 9.49 -12.47
CA GLY A 344 19.61 10.31 -11.28
C GLY A 344 19.03 9.55 -10.09
N VAL A 345 19.28 8.25 -9.99
CA VAL A 345 18.91 7.44 -8.82
C VAL A 345 20.03 7.53 -7.79
N GLY A 346 19.75 8.22 -6.68
CA GLY A 346 20.69 8.30 -5.56
C GLY A 346 20.88 6.93 -4.90
N GLY A 347 22.14 6.57 -4.64
CA GLY A 347 22.51 5.24 -4.18
C GLY A 347 22.77 4.22 -5.28
N LEU A 348 22.50 4.56 -6.55
CA LEU A 348 22.77 3.68 -7.70
C LEU A 348 23.66 4.37 -8.73
N ASN A 349 23.16 5.41 -9.42
CA ASN A 349 23.93 6.08 -10.49
C ASN A 349 25.20 6.75 -9.98
N ASP A 350 25.14 7.38 -8.80
CA ASP A 350 26.24 8.04 -8.12
C ASP A 350 27.28 7.01 -7.60
N VAL A 351 26.81 5.95 -6.95
CA VAL A 351 27.71 4.90 -6.41
C VAL A 351 28.45 4.18 -7.52
N LEU A 352 27.80 3.91 -8.64
CA LEU A 352 28.43 3.27 -9.81
C LEU A 352 29.22 4.25 -10.69
N GLY A 353 29.13 5.57 -10.46
CA GLY A 353 29.72 6.59 -11.33
C GLY A 353 29.17 6.57 -12.74
N GLN A 354 27.95 6.08 -12.95
CA GLN A 354 27.32 5.94 -14.26
C GLN A 354 26.09 6.88 -14.37
N PRO A 355 26.19 7.98 -15.14
CA PRO A 355 25.08 8.92 -15.26
C PRO A 355 23.85 8.30 -15.94
N VAL A 356 24.04 7.24 -16.70
CA VAL A 356 22.97 6.48 -17.38
C VAL A 356 23.27 4.98 -17.25
N ILE A 357 22.35 4.24 -16.68
CA ILE A 357 22.35 2.78 -16.69
C ILE A 357 21.23 2.32 -17.62
N VAL A 358 21.56 1.48 -18.61
CA VAL A 358 20.55 0.85 -19.46
C VAL A 358 20.15 -0.47 -18.80
N GLY A 359 18.92 -0.54 -18.34
CA GLY A 359 18.36 -1.71 -17.65
C GLY A 359 16.93 -1.98 -18.07
N THR A 360 16.23 -2.80 -17.29
CA THR A 360 14.80 -3.09 -17.42
C THR A 360 14.11 -2.73 -16.10
N CYS A 361 12.79 -2.92 -15.98
CA CYS A 361 12.10 -2.74 -14.70
C CYS A 361 12.68 -3.71 -13.64
N THR A 362 13.09 -4.90 -14.04
CA THR A 362 13.68 -5.91 -13.15
C THR A 362 15.08 -5.57 -12.65
N THR A 363 15.71 -4.52 -13.17
CA THR A 363 16.94 -3.98 -12.55
C THR A 363 16.70 -3.48 -11.12
N CYS A 364 15.48 -3.02 -10.80
CA CYS A 364 15.10 -2.54 -9.48
C CYS A 364 13.98 -3.38 -8.84
N HIS A 365 13.22 -4.14 -9.63
CA HIS A 365 12.09 -4.92 -9.15
C HIS A 365 12.35 -6.41 -9.34
N ASN A 366 12.33 -7.15 -8.26
CA ASN A 366 12.55 -8.58 -8.22
C ASN A 366 11.33 -9.36 -7.75
N THR A 367 11.32 -10.66 -8.04
CA THR A 367 10.48 -11.64 -7.35
C THR A 367 11.28 -12.25 -6.18
N PRO A 368 10.65 -12.67 -5.06
CA PRO A 368 9.22 -12.50 -4.78
C PRO A 368 8.82 -11.06 -4.48
N ASN A 369 7.50 -10.80 -4.51
CA ASN A 369 6.88 -9.55 -4.01
C ASN A 369 7.23 -8.27 -4.79
N VAL A 370 7.73 -8.33 -6.01
CA VAL A 370 8.00 -7.17 -6.90
C VAL A 370 8.78 -6.02 -6.20
N GLY A 371 9.54 -6.35 -5.16
CA GLY A 371 10.33 -5.39 -4.38
C GLY A 371 11.78 -5.31 -4.84
N ASN A 372 12.50 -4.30 -4.34
CA ASN A 372 13.95 -4.25 -4.48
C ASN A 372 14.60 -4.77 -3.19
N HIS A 373 14.86 -6.06 -3.12
CA HIS A 373 15.51 -6.74 -1.99
C HIS A 373 16.88 -7.30 -2.36
N SER A 374 17.36 -7.05 -3.57
CA SER A 374 18.72 -7.37 -3.99
C SER A 374 19.73 -6.40 -3.39
N VAL A 375 19.35 -5.14 -3.19
CA VAL A 375 20.18 -4.10 -2.59
C VAL A 375 19.63 -3.79 -1.19
N ALA A 376 20.41 -4.06 -0.16
CA ALA A 376 20.04 -3.82 1.24
C ALA A 376 20.16 -2.34 1.62
N ALA A 377 19.62 -1.45 0.82
CA ALA A 377 19.60 0.00 1.05
C ALA A 377 18.43 0.66 0.31
N PRO A 378 17.80 1.70 0.87
CA PRO A 378 16.85 2.53 0.14
C PRO A 378 17.53 3.25 -1.03
N LEU A 379 16.84 3.32 -2.17
CA LEU A 379 17.29 4.07 -3.34
C LEU A 379 16.43 5.33 -3.50
N ASN A 380 17.07 6.50 -3.69
CA ASN A 380 16.35 7.73 -3.98
C ASN A 380 16.02 7.80 -5.47
N ILE A 381 14.77 7.50 -5.81
CA ILE A 381 14.25 7.59 -7.18
C ILE A 381 13.52 8.91 -7.46
N GLY A 382 13.59 9.88 -6.53
CA GLY A 382 12.98 11.20 -6.67
C GLY A 382 11.48 11.26 -6.44
N THR A 383 10.92 10.34 -5.64
CA THR A 383 9.49 10.36 -5.30
C THR A 383 9.10 11.56 -4.44
N ALA A 384 10.05 12.11 -3.69
CA ALA A 384 9.87 13.28 -2.85
C ALA A 384 10.44 14.58 -3.46
N ASP A 385 10.96 14.56 -4.68
CA ASP A 385 11.50 15.75 -5.36
C ASP A 385 10.44 16.87 -5.47
N TYR A 386 10.90 18.12 -5.37
CA TYR A 386 10.04 19.26 -5.62
C TYR A 386 10.68 20.24 -6.61
N PRO A 387 9.99 20.64 -7.69
CA PRO A 387 8.60 20.27 -8.02
C PRO A 387 8.44 18.76 -8.24
N ALA A 388 7.24 18.27 -7.91
CA ALA A 388 6.93 16.83 -8.04
C ALA A 388 7.11 16.34 -9.49
N ARG A 389 7.62 15.14 -9.63
CA ARG A 389 7.72 14.48 -10.94
C ARG A 389 6.33 14.22 -11.54
N PRO A 390 6.20 14.16 -12.87
CA PRO A 390 4.92 13.87 -13.52
C PRO A 390 4.25 12.62 -12.95
N GLY A 391 2.98 12.74 -12.60
CA GLY A 391 2.19 11.66 -12.00
C GLY A 391 2.24 11.58 -10.46
N LEU A 392 3.09 12.39 -9.80
CA LEU A 392 3.11 12.50 -8.34
C LEU A 392 2.35 13.76 -7.89
N ASP A 393 1.60 13.63 -6.79
CA ASP A 393 0.81 14.70 -6.21
C ASP A 393 1.42 15.19 -4.89
N ALA A 394 2.16 16.30 -4.96
CA ALA A 394 2.76 16.96 -3.80
C ALA A 394 1.86 18.05 -3.18
N GLN A 395 0.62 18.21 -3.64
CA GLN A 395 -0.28 19.24 -3.11
C GLN A 395 -0.53 19.04 -1.61
N GLY A 396 -0.35 20.09 -0.83
CA GLY A 396 -0.56 20.08 0.62
C GLY A 396 0.57 19.43 1.41
N LEU A 397 1.68 19.02 0.78
CA LEU A 397 2.86 18.56 1.50
C LEU A 397 3.75 19.73 1.88
N PRO A 398 4.38 19.74 3.07
CA PRO A 398 5.46 20.64 3.38
C PRO A 398 6.61 20.49 2.38
N VAL A 399 7.27 21.59 2.05
CA VAL A 399 8.43 21.59 1.15
C VAL A 399 9.63 22.15 1.89
N TYR A 400 10.70 21.41 1.87
CA TYR A 400 11.97 21.75 2.49
C TYR A 400 12.98 22.17 1.43
N THR A 401 13.72 23.25 1.69
CA THR A 401 14.93 23.57 0.92
C THR A 401 16.12 23.10 1.71
N LEU A 402 16.88 22.20 1.14
CA LEU A 402 18.07 21.59 1.73
C LEU A 402 19.31 22.20 1.08
N GLN A 403 20.36 22.43 1.87
CA GLN A 403 21.69 22.74 1.39
C GLN A 403 22.60 21.55 1.66
N CYS A 404 23.17 20.97 0.61
CA CYS A 404 24.14 19.89 0.72
C CYS A 404 25.42 20.39 1.41
N THR A 405 25.85 19.69 2.47
CA THR A 405 27.04 20.10 3.25
C THR A 405 28.35 19.96 2.50
N ALA A 406 28.39 19.09 1.49
CA ALA A 406 29.63 18.84 0.71
C ALA A 406 29.79 19.77 -0.49
N THR A 407 28.70 20.29 -1.06
CA THR A 407 28.71 21.01 -2.35
C THR A 407 28.05 22.36 -2.32
N ASP A 408 27.41 22.74 -1.20
CA ASP A 408 26.53 23.91 -1.05
C ASP A 408 25.33 23.92 -2.04
N ALA A 409 25.13 22.86 -2.80
CA ALA A 409 24.01 22.76 -3.73
C ALA A 409 22.67 22.77 -2.99
N LEU A 410 21.72 23.53 -3.54
CA LEU A 410 20.36 23.56 -3.02
C LEU A 410 19.49 22.54 -3.72
N MET A 411 18.67 21.84 -2.96
CA MET A 411 17.62 20.98 -3.46
C MET A 411 16.32 21.20 -2.71
N ARG A 412 15.21 20.91 -3.34
CA ARG A 412 13.88 21.00 -2.71
C ARG A 412 13.22 19.63 -2.70
N THR A 413 12.62 19.30 -1.58
CA THR A 413 11.99 18.00 -1.37
C THR A 413 10.80 18.12 -0.43
N THR A 414 9.87 17.19 -0.50
CA THR A 414 8.76 17.05 0.46
C THR A 414 9.11 16.09 1.61
N ASP A 415 10.21 15.35 1.48
CA ASP A 415 10.68 14.36 2.48
C ASP A 415 12.22 14.34 2.42
N PRO A 416 12.89 15.10 3.29
CA PRO A 416 14.36 15.18 3.36
C PRO A 416 15.03 13.86 3.68
#